data_5d3df94a43a653daca95e96848515106
#
_entry.id   5d3df94a43a653daca95e96848515106
#
_cell.length_a   1.000
_cell.length_b   1.000
_cell.length_c   1.000
_cell.angle_alpha   90.00
_cell.angle_beta   90.00
_cell.angle_gamma   90.00
#
_symmetry.space_group_name_H-M   'P 1'
#
loop_
_entity.id
_entity.type
_entity.pdbx_description
1 polymer ?
#
loop_
_entity_poly.entity_id
_entity_poly.type
_entity_poly.pdbx_seq_one_letter_code
_entity_poly.pdbx_strand_id
1 'polypeptide(L)'
;MKFIDFFAGIGGFHSGLEKAGMKCIGWCEFDKFAQKSYRAMYDTERLWFADDVRKVRGWDIPKADMWTFGFPCQDVSIAGKQKGIKRGTRSGLFYEIMRLIDEAEENKPEWLICENVKNLLSIDGGRGFFTVLTEMGGEGTLLNGVFTTRKITEYLKTESVSTLSGIMESQPDSRYYLSDEKVQQLLDRL
;
A
#
# COMPACT_ATOMS: atom_id res chain seq x y z
N MET A 1 6.41 -15.40 -6.08
CA MET A 1 5.44 -14.32 -6.35
C MET A 1 6.12 -13.21 -7.12
N LYS A 2 5.39 -12.56 -8.05
CA LYS A 2 5.84 -11.38 -8.81
C LYS A 2 5.22 -10.13 -8.20
N PHE A 3 5.98 -9.04 -8.14
CA PHE A 3 5.44 -7.79 -7.62
C PHE A 3 5.79 -6.58 -8.48
N ILE A 4 5.01 -5.49 -8.32
CA ILE A 4 5.25 -4.17 -8.88
C ILE A 4 5.33 -3.18 -7.71
N ASP A 5 6.35 -2.30 -7.76
CA ASP A 5 6.63 -1.31 -6.72
C ASP A 5 6.24 0.11 -7.19
N PHE A 6 5.15 0.65 -6.65
CA PHE A 6 4.70 2.01 -6.95
C PHE A 6 5.22 2.99 -5.90
N PHE A 7 5.56 4.20 -6.35
CA PHE A 7 6.26 5.20 -5.53
C PHE A 7 7.57 4.63 -4.97
N ALA A 8 8.28 3.92 -5.82
CA ALA A 8 9.36 3.00 -5.45
C ALA A 8 10.52 3.67 -4.71
N GLY A 9 10.69 5.00 -4.85
CA GLY A 9 11.80 5.71 -4.23
C GLY A 9 13.15 5.13 -4.65
N ILE A 10 13.94 4.73 -3.69
CA ILE A 10 15.22 4.04 -3.92
C ILE A 10 15.08 2.50 -3.87
N GLY A 11 13.86 1.96 -3.79
CA GLY A 11 13.61 0.51 -3.83
C GLY A 11 13.59 -0.20 -2.47
N GLY A 12 13.01 0.42 -1.45
CA GLY A 12 12.88 -0.22 -0.14
C GLY A 12 12.10 -1.53 -0.19
N PHE A 13 10.93 -1.52 -0.84
CA PHE A 13 10.14 -2.73 -1.08
C PHE A 13 10.87 -3.72 -1.99
N HIS A 14 11.47 -3.23 -3.08
CA HIS A 14 12.24 -4.07 -4.00
C HIS A 14 13.28 -4.89 -3.23
N SER A 15 14.15 -4.23 -2.47
CA SER A 15 15.20 -4.91 -1.70
C SER A 15 14.64 -5.91 -0.69
N GLY A 16 13.58 -5.54 0.03
CA GLY A 16 12.98 -6.39 1.06
C GLY A 16 12.33 -7.64 0.47
N LEU A 17 11.53 -7.47 -0.59
CA LEU A 17 10.78 -8.56 -1.20
C LEU A 17 11.67 -9.50 -2.03
N GLU A 18 12.71 -9.00 -2.69
CA GLU A 18 13.68 -9.87 -3.35
C GLU A 18 14.45 -10.75 -2.36
N LYS A 19 14.84 -10.20 -1.20
CA LYS A 19 15.43 -10.98 -0.11
C LYS A 19 14.47 -12.05 0.43
N ALA A 20 13.17 -11.83 0.33
CA ALA A 20 12.14 -12.80 0.67
C ALA A 20 11.84 -13.80 -0.47
N GLY A 21 12.62 -13.78 -1.57
CA GLY A 21 12.48 -14.70 -2.70
C GLY A 21 11.40 -14.32 -3.72
N MET A 22 10.90 -13.10 -3.67
CA MET A 22 9.93 -12.58 -4.65
C MET A 22 10.67 -11.92 -5.82
N LYS A 23 9.99 -11.74 -6.95
CA LYS A 23 10.56 -11.17 -8.17
C LYS A 23 9.89 -9.85 -8.52
N CYS A 24 10.67 -8.78 -8.59
CA CYS A 24 10.21 -7.51 -9.17
C CYS A 24 10.00 -7.68 -10.68
N ILE A 25 8.87 -7.21 -11.19
CA ILE A 25 8.57 -7.20 -12.64
C ILE A 25 8.25 -5.80 -13.15
N GLY A 26 8.13 -4.81 -12.26
CA GLY A 26 7.86 -3.44 -12.63
C GLY A 26 7.98 -2.47 -11.47
N TRP A 27 8.12 -1.21 -11.81
CA TRP A 27 8.20 -0.13 -10.83
C TRP A 27 7.72 1.20 -11.41
N CYS A 28 7.24 2.08 -10.52
CA CYS A 28 6.81 3.43 -10.87
C CYS A 28 7.39 4.42 -9.87
N GLU A 29 8.07 5.47 -10.37
CA GLU A 29 8.65 6.53 -9.54
C GLU A 29 8.70 7.84 -10.32
N PHE A 30 8.24 8.94 -9.69
CA PHE A 30 8.17 10.26 -10.32
C PHE A 30 9.48 11.05 -10.19
N ASP A 31 10.17 10.93 -9.04
CA ASP A 31 11.39 11.68 -8.76
C ASP A 31 12.57 11.13 -9.58
N LYS A 32 13.16 11.98 -10.42
CA LYS A 32 14.26 11.59 -11.31
C LYS A 32 15.54 11.20 -10.58
N PHE A 33 15.78 11.74 -9.39
CA PHE A 33 16.96 11.37 -8.59
C PHE A 33 16.76 10.00 -7.95
N ALA A 34 15.55 9.75 -7.45
CA ALA A 34 15.17 8.42 -6.96
C ALA A 34 15.25 7.37 -8.08
N GLN A 35 14.72 7.68 -9.27
CA GLN A 35 14.84 6.81 -10.46
C GLN A 35 16.30 6.47 -10.79
N LYS A 36 17.19 7.48 -10.75
CA LYS A 36 18.61 7.26 -11.02
C LYS A 36 19.24 6.32 -9.99
N SER A 37 18.92 6.51 -8.72
CA SER A 37 19.41 5.66 -7.64
C SER A 37 18.86 4.23 -7.78
N TYR A 38 17.58 4.08 -8.09
CA TYR A 38 16.93 2.79 -8.30
C TYR A 38 17.61 2.01 -9.43
N ARG A 39 17.83 2.65 -10.59
CA ARG A 39 18.52 2.03 -11.74
C ARG A 39 19.99 1.69 -11.46
N ALA A 40 20.64 2.40 -10.54
CA ALA A 40 22.02 2.08 -10.13
C ALA A 40 22.08 0.87 -9.18
N MET A 41 21.00 0.58 -8.46
CA MET A 41 20.93 -0.49 -7.46
C MET A 41 20.36 -1.79 -8.02
N TYR A 42 19.50 -1.74 -9.03
CA TYR A 42 18.76 -2.89 -9.55
C TYR A 42 18.91 -3.02 -11.07
N ASP A 43 18.89 -4.24 -11.57
CA ASP A 43 18.76 -4.50 -13.01
C ASP A 43 17.31 -4.20 -13.44
N THR A 44 17.12 -3.10 -14.14
CA THR A 44 15.81 -2.61 -14.56
C THR A 44 15.53 -2.74 -16.05
N GLU A 45 16.45 -3.30 -16.85
CA GLU A 45 16.36 -3.31 -18.31
C GLU A 45 15.11 -4.02 -18.85
N ARG A 46 14.63 -5.04 -18.10
CA ARG A 46 13.47 -5.85 -18.50
C ARG A 46 12.25 -5.62 -17.61
N LEU A 47 12.30 -4.64 -16.74
CA LEU A 47 11.18 -4.30 -15.87
C LEU A 47 10.24 -3.32 -16.55
N TRP A 48 8.94 -3.51 -16.34
CA TRP A 48 7.97 -2.49 -16.66
C TRP A 48 8.28 -1.22 -15.86
N PHE A 49 8.18 -0.06 -16.51
CA PHE A 49 8.49 1.21 -15.87
C PHE A 49 7.49 2.29 -16.26
N ALA A 50 7.10 3.10 -15.27
CA ALA A 50 6.37 4.34 -15.49
C ALA A 50 6.97 5.48 -14.65
N ASP A 51 7.00 6.68 -15.22
CA ASP A 51 7.51 7.89 -14.56
C ASP A 51 6.44 8.63 -13.73
N ASP A 52 5.17 8.39 -14.01
CA ASP A 52 4.06 9.08 -13.33
C ASP A 52 2.82 8.20 -13.29
N VAL A 53 2.42 7.81 -12.10
CA VAL A 53 1.26 6.94 -11.85
C VAL A 53 -0.03 7.50 -12.45
N ARG A 54 -0.17 8.82 -12.56
CA ARG A 54 -1.34 9.51 -13.12
C ARG A 54 -1.50 9.31 -14.63
N LYS A 55 -0.41 8.98 -15.31
CA LYS A 55 -0.39 8.73 -16.77
C LYS A 55 -0.57 7.26 -17.13
N VAL A 56 -0.44 6.39 -16.15
CA VAL A 56 -0.59 4.94 -16.33
C VAL A 56 -2.07 4.59 -16.49
N ARG A 57 -2.33 3.58 -17.32
CA ARG A 57 -3.63 2.90 -17.40
C ARG A 57 -3.51 1.52 -16.76
N GLY A 58 -4.51 1.12 -15.98
CA GLY A 58 -4.50 -0.15 -15.26
C GLY A 58 -4.29 -1.36 -16.17
N TRP A 59 -4.90 -1.35 -17.36
CA TRP A 59 -4.76 -2.42 -18.34
C TRP A 59 -3.38 -2.51 -19.02
N ASP A 60 -2.54 -1.47 -18.93
CA ASP A 60 -1.16 -1.47 -19.45
C ASP A 60 -0.16 -2.05 -18.44
N ILE A 61 -0.61 -2.30 -17.22
CA ILE A 61 0.23 -2.85 -16.15
C ILE A 61 0.34 -4.37 -16.32
N PRO A 62 1.56 -4.94 -16.33
CA PRO A 62 1.71 -6.38 -16.43
C PRO A 62 1.11 -7.09 -15.21
N LYS A 63 0.57 -8.29 -15.42
CA LYS A 63 0.00 -9.10 -14.35
C LYS A 63 1.06 -9.44 -13.30
N ALA A 64 0.79 -9.03 -12.07
CA ALA A 64 1.61 -9.31 -10.89
C ALA A 64 0.74 -9.88 -9.77
N ASP A 65 1.34 -10.70 -8.92
CA ASP A 65 0.64 -11.26 -7.77
C ASP A 65 0.43 -10.21 -6.68
N MET A 66 1.33 -9.20 -6.62
CA MET A 66 1.36 -8.21 -5.56
C MET A 66 1.70 -6.82 -6.12
N TRP A 67 1.03 -5.79 -5.59
CA TRP A 67 1.43 -4.40 -5.74
C TRP A 67 1.83 -3.82 -4.39
N THR A 68 2.97 -3.12 -4.37
CA THR A 68 3.45 -2.40 -3.19
C THR A 68 3.44 -0.91 -3.45
N PHE A 69 3.08 -0.11 -2.45
CA PHE A 69 3.09 1.33 -2.59
C PHE A 69 3.19 2.06 -1.25
N GLY A 70 4.04 3.09 -1.22
CA GLY A 70 4.11 4.06 -0.14
C GLY A 70 3.72 5.43 -0.68
N PHE A 71 2.44 5.79 -0.63
CA PHE A 71 1.99 7.05 -1.22
C PHE A 71 2.48 8.26 -0.41
N PRO A 72 2.78 9.41 -1.07
CA PRO A 72 3.30 10.59 -0.38
C PRO A 72 2.38 11.09 0.75
N CYS A 73 2.96 11.25 1.94
CA CYS A 73 2.25 11.64 3.16
C CYS A 73 2.39 13.13 3.51
N GLN A 74 2.88 13.97 2.60
CA GLN A 74 3.21 15.38 2.89
C GLN A 74 2.01 16.21 3.36
N ASP A 75 0.79 15.86 2.93
CA ASP A 75 -0.43 16.49 3.39
C ASP A 75 -0.99 15.85 4.67
N VAL A 76 -0.44 14.70 5.08
CA VAL A 76 -0.81 13.88 6.24
C VAL A 76 0.18 14.04 7.38
N SER A 77 1.43 14.50 7.11
CA SER A 77 2.48 14.64 8.12
C SER A 77 2.23 15.84 9.05
N ILE A 78 2.82 15.77 10.25
CA ILE A 78 2.76 16.88 11.25
C ILE A 78 3.36 18.17 10.70
N ALA A 79 4.35 18.09 9.81
CA ALA A 79 4.96 19.22 9.11
C ALA A 79 4.13 19.72 7.92
N GLY A 80 3.09 18.99 7.50
CA GLY A 80 2.18 19.33 6.41
C GLY A 80 0.94 20.10 6.88
N LYS A 81 0.07 20.46 5.92
CA LYS A 81 -1.15 21.23 6.21
C LYS A 81 -2.30 20.39 6.82
N GLN A 82 -2.05 19.16 7.21
CA GLN A 82 -3.03 18.20 7.81
C GLN A 82 -4.39 18.16 7.07
N LYS A 83 -4.36 18.21 5.73
CA LYS A 83 -5.57 18.28 4.90
C LYS A 83 -6.28 16.92 4.71
N GLY A 84 -5.75 15.85 5.30
CA GLY A 84 -6.27 14.50 5.10
C GLY A 84 -6.02 13.96 3.69
N ILE A 85 -6.56 12.77 3.41
CA ILE A 85 -6.47 12.13 2.09
C ILE A 85 -7.60 12.68 1.23
N LYS A 86 -7.27 13.49 0.21
CA LYS A 86 -8.25 14.09 -0.71
C LYS A 86 -7.78 13.96 -2.15
N ARG A 87 -8.72 13.69 -3.07
CA ARG A 87 -8.45 13.73 -4.52
C ARG A 87 -7.85 15.09 -4.90
N GLY A 88 -6.85 15.10 -5.78
CA GLY A 88 -6.16 16.32 -6.23
C GLY A 88 -5.07 16.85 -5.28
N THR A 89 -4.79 16.18 -4.17
CA THR A 89 -3.66 16.45 -3.28
C THR A 89 -2.52 15.43 -3.51
N ARG A 90 -1.35 15.64 -2.88
CA ARG A 90 -0.25 14.64 -2.96
C ARG A 90 -0.62 13.34 -2.28
N SER A 91 -1.30 13.38 -1.14
CA SER A 91 -1.89 12.21 -0.49
C SER A 91 -3.02 11.59 -1.33
N GLY A 92 -3.62 12.35 -2.24
CA GLY A 92 -4.60 11.89 -3.21
C GLY A 92 -4.04 10.95 -4.28
N LEU A 93 -2.71 10.78 -4.38
CA LEU A 93 -2.08 9.76 -5.22
C LEU A 93 -2.41 8.33 -4.76
N PHE A 94 -2.87 8.15 -3.52
CA PHE A 94 -3.51 6.92 -3.07
C PHE A 94 -4.69 6.52 -3.98
N TYR A 95 -5.55 7.47 -4.34
CA TYR A 95 -6.68 7.20 -5.23
C TYR A 95 -6.27 6.86 -6.67
N GLU A 96 -5.06 7.24 -7.09
CA GLU A 96 -4.53 6.78 -8.38
C GLU A 96 -4.24 5.28 -8.35
N ILE A 97 -3.72 4.75 -7.23
CA ILE A 97 -3.55 3.29 -7.09
C ILE A 97 -4.92 2.59 -7.11
N MET A 98 -5.92 3.11 -6.39
CA MET A 98 -7.28 2.54 -6.43
C MET A 98 -7.85 2.55 -7.85
N ARG A 99 -7.71 3.68 -8.58
CA ARG A 99 -8.10 3.76 -10.00
C ARG A 99 -7.39 2.71 -10.86
N LEU A 100 -6.09 2.53 -10.70
CA LEU A 100 -5.33 1.54 -11.45
C LEU A 100 -5.79 0.11 -11.15
N ILE A 101 -6.14 -0.18 -9.90
CA ILE A 101 -6.70 -1.48 -9.50
C ILE A 101 -8.05 -1.70 -10.20
N ASP A 102 -8.92 -0.70 -10.23
CA ASP A 102 -10.21 -0.81 -10.91
C ASP A 102 -10.03 -1.04 -12.42
N GLU A 103 -9.12 -0.31 -13.05
CA GLU A 103 -8.79 -0.42 -14.47
C GLU A 103 -8.03 -1.71 -14.84
N ALA A 104 -7.39 -2.39 -13.89
CA ALA A 104 -6.57 -3.57 -14.17
C ALA A 104 -7.39 -4.82 -14.53
N GLU A 105 -8.70 -4.81 -14.27
CA GLU A 105 -9.64 -5.87 -14.61
C GLU A 105 -9.13 -7.27 -14.19
N GLU A 106 -8.83 -8.14 -15.16
CA GLU A 106 -8.32 -9.51 -14.91
C GLU A 106 -6.86 -9.53 -14.42
N ASN A 107 -6.13 -8.42 -14.54
CA ASN A 107 -4.75 -8.26 -14.09
C ASN A 107 -4.64 -7.72 -12.67
N LYS A 108 -5.77 -7.59 -11.94
CA LYS A 108 -5.75 -7.14 -10.54
C LYS A 108 -4.78 -7.99 -9.71
N PRO A 109 -3.97 -7.36 -8.84
CA PRO A 109 -3.11 -8.10 -7.93
C PRO A 109 -3.96 -8.82 -6.87
N GLU A 110 -3.47 -9.98 -6.40
CA GLU A 110 -4.08 -10.68 -5.26
C GLU A 110 -3.73 -10.01 -3.93
N TRP A 111 -2.58 -9.32 -3.90
CA TRP A 111 -2.03 -8.72 -2.68
C TRP A 111 -1.71 -7.25 -2.88
N LEU A 112 -2.05 -6.46 -1.86
CA LEU A 112 -1.61 -5.07 -1.75
C LEU A 112 -0.81 -4.88 -0.47
N ILE A 113 0.37 -4.26 -0.59
CA ILE A 113 1.13 -3.78 0.58
C ILE A 113 1.17 -2.26 0.51
N CYS A 114 0.54 -1.62 1.48
CA CYS A 114 0.54 -0.17 1.63
C CYS A 114 1.43 0.23 2.82
N GLU A 115 2.41 1.10 2.58
CA GLU A 115 3.24 1.71 3.63
C GLU A 115 2.88 3.18 3.76
N ASN A 116 2.86 3.68 5.00
CA ASN A 116 2.77 5.12 5.27
C ASN A 116 3.29 5.45 6.67
N VAL A 117 3.43 6.76 6.95
CA VAL A 117 3.91 7.23 8.24
C VAL A 117 2.88 6.99 9.35
N LYS A 118 3.38 6.81 10.59
CA LYS A 118 2.55 6.60 11.78
C LYS A 118 1.44 7.64 11.95
N ASN A 119 1.68 8.89 11.53
CA ASN A 119 0.72 9.98 11.67
C ASN A 119 -0.59 9.73 10.90
N LEU A 120 -0.58 8.86 9.89
CA LEU A 120 -1.80 8.44 9.18
C LEU A 120 -2.85 7.86 10.12
N LEU A 121 -2.43 7.20 11.21
CA LEU A 121 -3.31 6.57 12.21
C LEU A 121 -4.06 7.59 13.07
N SER A 122 -3.52 8.79 13.24
CA SER A 122 -4.06 9.81 14.16
C SER A 122 -4.58 11.07 13.47
N ILE A 123 -4.20 11.29 12.21
CA ILE A 123 -4.62 12.47 11.48
C ILE A 123 -6.15 12.49 11.31
N ASP A 124 -6.72 13.68 11.51
CA ASP A 124 -8.16 13.90 11.37
C ASP A 124 -8.99 12.91 12.22
N GLY A 125 -8.48 12.59 13.43
CA GLY A 125 -9.13 11.63 14.35
C GLY A 125 -9.15 10.20 13.80
N GLY A 126 -8.15 9.80 12.98
CA GLY A 126 -8.06 8.47 12.40
C GLY A 126 -8.82 8.30 11.06
N ARG A 127 -9.57 9.33 10.62
CA ARG A 127 -10.35 9.27 9.37
C ARG A 127 -9.50 8.97 8.13
N GLY A 128 -8.27 9.49 8.08
CA GLY A 128 -7.35 9.19 6.98
C GLY A 128 -7.03 7.71 6.87
N PHE A 129 -6.73 7.05 7.98
CA PHE A 129 -6.48 5.61 8.02
C PHE A 129 -7.74 4.81 7.69
N PHE A 130 -8.89 5.18 8.25
CA PHE A 130 -10.17 4.56 7.93
C PHE A 130 -10.51 4.65 6.44
N THR A 131 -10.25 5.80 5.80
CA THR A 131 -10.41 5.97 4.35
C THR A 131 -9.56 4.96 3.57
N VAL A 132 -8.27 4.82 3.92
CA VAL A 132 -7.39 3.85 3.26
C VAL A 132 -7.92 2.43 3.41
N LEU A 133 -8.35 2.04 4.62
CA LEU A 133 -8.93 0.71 4.88
C LEU A 133 -10.19 0.46 4.04
N THR A 134 -11.11 1.43 4.03
CA THR A 134 -12.39 1.31 3.32
C THR A 134 -12.19 1.22 1.80
N GLU A 135 -11.34 2.08 1.24
CA GLU A 135 -11.07 2.09 -0.21
C GLU A 135 -10.34 0.81 -0.65
N MET A 136 -9.40 0.30 0.14
CA MET A 136 -8.70 -0.95 -0.16
C MET A 136 -9.57 -2.18 0.05
N GLY A 137 -10.55 -2.12 0.96
CA GLY A 137 -11.51 -3.20 1.22
C GLY A 137 -12.78 -3.12 0.37
N GLY A 138 -12.89 -2.20 -0.58
CA GLY A 138 -14.09 -1.80 -1.32
C GLY A 138 -14.96 -2.92 -1.87
N GLU A 139 -16.21 -2.62 -2.21
CA GLU A 139 -17.26 -3.57 -2.59
C GLU A 139 -16.80 -4.56 -3.69
N GLY A 140 -16.59 -5.81 -3.31
CA GLY A 140 -16.37 -6.94 -4.22
C GLY A 140 -14.91 -7.20 -4.60
N THR A 141 -13.94 -6.47 -4.10
CA THR A 141 -12.52 -6.73 -4.37
C THR A 141 -11.92 -7.53 -3.21
N LEU A 142 -11.59 -8.79 -3.46
CA LEU A 142 -10.80 -9.64 -2.55
C LEU A 142 -9.34 -9.14 -2.57
N LEU A 143 -9.07 -8.06 -1.86
CA LEU A 143 -7.71 -7.59 -1.66
C LEU A 143 -7.26 -8.00 -0.26
N ASN A 144 -6.34 -8.95 -0.19
CA ASN A 144 -5.60 -9.20 1.04
C ASN A 144 -4.63 -8.04 1.25
N GLY A 145 -5.04 -7.03 2.01
CA GLY A 145 -4.21 -5.88 2.35
C GLY A 145 -3.42 -6.13 3.64
N VAL A 146 -2.11 -5.91 3.60
CA VAL A 146 -1.29 -5.88 4.81
C VAL A 146 -0.88 -4.44 5.06
N PHE A 147 -1.33 -3.88 6.19
CA PHE A 147 -0.88 -2.58 6.67
C PHE A 147 0.23 -2.79 7.69
N THR A 148 1.43 -2.31 7.38
CA THR A 148 2.51 -2.29 8.35
C THR A 148 2.86 -0.85 8.71
N THR A 149 2.72 -0.51 9.98
CA THR A 149 3.42 0.63 10.57
C THR A 149 4.55 0.08 11.43
N ARG A 150 5.61 0.86 11.65
CA ARG A 150 6.70 0.44 12.54
C ARG A 150 6.19 -0.01 13.91
N LYS A 151 5.14 0.61 14.43
CA LYS A 151 4.50 0.24 15.70
C LYS A 151 3.74 -1.09 15.61
N ILE A 152 2.99 -1.33 14.53
CA ILE A 152 2.31 -2.61 14.31
C ILE A 152 3.34 -3.72 14.17
N THR A 153 4.44 -3.48 13.46
CA THR A 153 5.53 -4.46 13.32
C THR A 153 6.20 -4.77 14.67
N GLU A 154 6.37 -3.78 15.56
CA GLU A 154 6.86 -3.99 16.93
C GLU A 154 5.83 -4.73 17.79
N TYR A 155 4.54 -4.40 17.67
CA TYR A 155 3.45 -5.11 18.34
C TYR A 155 3.34 -6.57 17.88
N LEU A 156 3.45 -6.82 16.57
CA LEU A 156 3.43 -8.17 16.01
C LEU A 156 4.65 -9.03 16.38
N LYS A 157 5.76 -8.41 16.77
CA LYS A 157 6.95 -9.13 17.29
C LYS A 157 6.80 -9.52 18.75
N THR A 158 5.96 -8.80 19.51
CA THR A 158 5.73 -9.04 20.96
C THR A 158 4.50 -9.89 21.23
N GLU A 159 3.50 -9.83 20.36
CA GLU A 159 2.28 -10.66 20.45
C GLU A 159 2.35 -11.74 19.37
N SER A 160 2.08 -12.99 19.76
CA SER A 160 2.09 -14.11 18.83
C SER A 160 1.08 -13.91 17.69
N VAL A 161 1.39 -14.40 16.48
CA VAL A 161 0.51 -14.36 15.29
C VAL A 161 -0.91 -14.89 15.58
N SER A 162 -1.07 -15.72 16.62
CA SER A 162 -2.35 -16.21 17.10
C SER A 162 -3.33 -15.12 17.56
N THR A 163 -2.84 -13.95 17.99
CA THR A 163 -3.69 -12.84 18.44
C THR A 163 -4.31 -12.10 17.25
N LEU A 164 -3.62 -12.03 16.11
CA LEU A 164 -4.18 -11.45 14.89
C LEU A 164 -5.24 -12.33 14.24
N SER A 165 -5.07 -13.66 14.30
CA SER A 165 -6.12 -14.59 13.82
C SER A 165 -7.39 -14.54 14.67
N GLY A 166 -7.29 -14.12 15.94
CA GLY A 166 -8.47 -13.87 16.79
C GLY A 166 -9.18 -12.54 16.55
N ILE A 167 -8.51 -11.59 15.89
CA ILE A 167 -9.09 -10.28 15.53
C ILE A 167 -9.72 -10.32 14.13
N MET A 168 -9.27 -11.24 13.28
CA MET A 168 -9.75 -11.43 11.91
C MET A 168 -10.70 -12.63 11.87
N GLU A 169 -12.00 -12.41 11.91
CA GLU A 169 -12.98 -13.47 11.70
C GLU A 169 -13.00 -13.88 10.23
N SER A 170 -12.69 -15.14 9.93
CA SER A 170 -12.86 -15.72 8.60
C SER A 170 -14.36 -15.96 8.35
N GLN A 171 -14.91 -15.29 7.35
CA GLN A 171 -16.19 -15.67 6.75
C GLN A 171 -15.97 -16.80 5.72
N PRO A 172 -16.99 -17.60 5.39
CA PRO A 172 -16.88 -18.74 4.46
C PRO A 172 -16.29 -18.41 3.08
N ASP A 173 -16.28 -17.12 2.70
CA ASP A 173 -15.82 -16.61 1.41
C ASP A 173 -14.36 -16.07 1.44
N SER A 174 -13.55 -16.43 2.43
CA SER A 174 -12.15 -16.02 2.58
C SER A 174 -11.93 -14.50 2.72
N ARG A 175 -12.94 -13.74 3.15
CA ARG A 175 -12.85 -12.30 3.37
C ARG A 175 -12.55 -12.01 4.83
N TYR A 176 -11.54 -11.20 5.08
CA TYR A 176 -11.23 -10.68 6.41
C TYR A 176 -11.77 -9.26 6.53
N TYR A 177 -12.81 -9.08 7.34
CA TYR A 177 -13.34 -7.77 7.70
C TYR A 177 -12.96 -7.45 9.15
N LEU A 178 -12.48 -6.24 9.37
CA LEU A 178 -12.51 -5.66 10.70
C LEU A 178 -13.88 -5.00 10.86
N SER A 179 -14.68 -5.40 11.85
CA SER A 179 -15.89 -4.66 12.20
C SER A 179 -15.51 -3.26 12.70
N ASP A 180 -16.42 -2.27 12.53
CA ASP A 180 -16.19 -0.90 13.00
C ASP A 180 -15.80 -0.86 14.48
N GLU A 181 -16.37 -1.75 15.28
CA GLU A 181 -16.08 -1.89 16.71
C GLU A 181 -14.64 -2.37 16.97
N LYS A 182 -14.14 -3.31 16.15
CA LYS A 182 -12.76 -3.81 16.25
C LYS A 182 -11.74 -2.78 15.71
N VAL A 183 -12.10 -2.02 14.67
CA VAL A 183 -11.29 -0.88 14.20
C VAL A 183 -11.18 0.17 15.30
N GLN A 184 -12.29 0.50 15.97
CA GLN A 184 -12.29 1.46 17.08
C GLN A 184 -11.47 0.96 18.26
N GLN A 185 -11.58 -0.32 18.65
CA GLN A 185 -10.77 -0.93 19.70
C GLN A 185 -9.26 -0.91 19.37
N LEU A 186 -8.90 -1.04 18.09
CA LEU A 186 -7.50 -0.94 17.62
C LEU A 186 -7.01 0.50 17.71
N LEU A 187 -7.84 1.47 17.34
CA LEU A 187 -7.53 2.90 17.44
C LEU A 187 -7.39 3.36 18.90
N ASP A 188 -8.23 2.86 19.79
CA ASP A 188 -8.20 3.21 21.23
C ASP A 188 -6.96 2.64 21.96
N ARG A 189 -6.28 1.64 21.39
CA ARG A 189 -5.05 1.03 21.91
C ARG A 189 -3.76 1.65 21.34
N LEU A 190 -3.86 2.49 20.32
CA LEU A 190 -2.74 3.15 19.64
C LEU A 190 -2.53 4.58 20.16
#